data_4d0b40dda22920c51d91c473d18d3d5f
#
_entry.id   4d0b40dda22920c51d91c473d18d3d5f
#
_cell.length_a   1.000
_cell.length_b   1.000
_cell.length_c   1.000
_cell.angle_alpha   90.00
_cell.angle_beta   90.00
_cell.angle_gamma   90.00
#
_symmetry.space_group_name_H-M   'P 1'
#
loop_
_entity.id
_entity.type
_entity.pdbx_description
1 polymer ?
#
loop_
_entity_poly.entity_id
_entity_poly.type
_entity_poly.pdbx_seq_one_letter_code
_entity_poly.pdbx_strand_id
1 'polypeptide(L)'
;MQLGMIGLGRMGANMVRRLIKGGHQCVVFDRSPEVVQGLVKEQATGSSSLADFVSKLSRPRALWLMVPAAFVDATLADLTPHLEKDDVVIDGGNSYYIDDIRRAKELAKSGIYYLDVGTSGGVWGLERGYCLMIGGSKPAVQRLDPIFSTLAPGRGNAEPTPGRKPGQGTAENGYLHCGEAGGGHFVKMVHNGIEYGLMAAYAEGLNILSHANVGKKSRSVDAETTPLREPEHYQYDFNLADVTEVWRRGSVVASWLLDLTASALAKEPDLASFSGSVSDSGEGRWTITAAIDEGAPVPVLSAALYDRFTSRGEGNFAHKLLSAMRFEFGGHAERKKG
;
A
#
# COMPACT_ATOMS: atom_id res chain seq x y z
N MET A 1 11.37 8.68 -23.70
CA MET A 1 12.37 7.66 -23.31
C MET A 1 11.78 6.27 -23.53
N GLN A 2 12.62 5.22 -23.50
CA GLN A 2 12.14 3.85 -23.50
C GLN A 2 12.27 3.25 -22.09
N LEU A 3 11.28 2.45 -21.68
CA LEU A 3 11.27 1.71 -20.41
C LEU A 3 10.77 0.28 -20.64
N GLY A 4 11.44 -0.70 -20.03
CA GLY A 4 10.96 -2.06 -19.92
C GLY A 4 10.07 -2.24 -18.69
N MET A 5 8.93 -2.93 -18.80
CA MET A 5 8.05 -3.26 -17.67
C MET A 5 7.86 -4.77 -17.58
N ILE A 6 8.20 -5.35 -16.42
CA ILE A 6 8.01 -6.75 -16.08
C ILE A 6 6.95 -6.86 -14.99
N GLY A 7 5.92 -7.66 -15.24
CA GLY A 7 4.76 -7.76 -14.37
C GLY A 7 3.68 -6.75 -14.78
N LEU A 8 2.65 -7.25 -15.46
CA LEU A 8 1.59 -6.46 -16.07
C LEU A 8 0.24 -6.64 -15.35
N GLY A 9 0.32 -6.86 -14.04
CA GLY A 9 -0.86 -6.81 -13.18
C GLY A 9 -1.52 -5.41 -13.20
N ARG A 10 -2.53 -5.22 -12.36
CA ARG A 10 -3.33 -3.97 -12.35
C ARG A 10 -2.50 -2.68 -12.30
N MET A 11 -1.42 -2.66 -11.51
CA MET A 11 -0.57 -1.48 -11.42
C MET A 11 0.40 -1.38 -12.61
N GLY A 12 1.16 -2.44 -12.93
CA GLY A 12 2.15 -2.41 -14.01
C GLY A 12 1.55 -2.06 -15.37
N ALA A 13 0.41 -2.65 -15.73
CA ALA A 13 -0.31 -2.30 -16.96
C ALA A 13 -0.76 -0.83 -16.99
N ASN A 14 -1.26 -0.30 -15.87
CA ASN A 14 -1.68 1.10 -15.79
C ASN A 14 -0.48 2.07 -15.85
N MET A 15 0.66 1.70 -15.28
CA MET A 15 1.90 2.48 -15.42
C MET A 15 2.36 2.53 -16.89
N VAL A 16 2.32 1.40 -17.60
CA VAL A 16 2.62 1.34 -19.05
C VAL A 16 1.70 2.26 -19.83
N ARG A 17 0.40 2.20 -19.61
CA ARG A 17 -0.59 3.08 -20.28
C ARG A 17 -0.30 4.54 -20.02
N ARG A 18 0.01 4.90 -18.77
CA ARG A 18 0.34 6.29 -18.40
C ARG A 18 1.63 6.76 -19.08
N LEU A 19 2.65 5.91 -19.15
CA LEU A 19 3.91 6.20 -19.83
C LEU A 19 3.72 6.39 -21.34
N ILE A 20 2.97 5.50 -22.00
CA ILE A 20 2.65 5.61 -23.43
C ILE A 20 1.89 6.92 -23.71
N LYS A 21 0.89 7.24 -22.89
CA LYS A 21 0.15 8.51 -22.97
C LYS A 21 1.07 9.73 -22.79
N GLY A 22 2.13 9.61 -22.00
CA GLY A 22 3.16 10.62 -21.80
C GLY A 22 4.25 10.63 -22.89
N GLY A 23 4.09 9.86 -23.98
CA GLY A 23 5.02 9.85 -25.12
C GLY A 23 6.26 8.96 -24.93
N HIS A 24 6.26 8.07 -23.93
CA HIS A 24 7.33 7.10 -23.74
C HIS A 24 7.07 5.80 -24.52
N GLN A 25 8.11 5.10 -24.88
CA GLN A 25 8.07 3.77 -25.48
C GLN A 25 8.18 2.71 -24.39
N CYS A 26 7.29 1.73 -24.39
CA CYS A 26 7.30 0.65 -23.39
C CYS A 26 7.52 -0.71 -24.03
N VAL A 27 8.54 -1.43 -23.58
CA VAL A 27 8.72 -2.86 -23.85
C VAL A 27 8.12 -3.61 -22.66
N VAL A 28 7.29 -4.64 -22.90
CA VAL A 28 6.52 -5.28 -21.84
C VAL A 28 6.70 -6.78 -21.83
N PHE A 29 6.77 -7.35 -20.62
CA PHE A 29 6.85 -8.79 -20.41
C PHE A 29 5.99 -9.20 -19.19
N ASP A 30 5.25 -10.27 -19.35
CA ASP A 30 4.52 -10.97 -18.28
C ASP A 30 4.51 -12.48 -18.56
N ARG A 31 4.27 -13.28 -17.52
CA ARG A 31 4.08 -14.73 -17.66
C ARG A 31 2.80 -15.10 -18.42
N SER A 32 1.81 -14.21 -18.42
CA SER A 32 0.57 -14.36 -19.20
C SER A 32 0.72 -13.67 -20.56
N PRO A 33 0.82 -14.42 -21.66
CA PRO A 33 0.89 -13.84 -23.01
C PRO A 33 -0.31 -13.00 -23.38
N GLU A 34 -1.49 -13.31 -22.84
CA GLU A 34 -2.74 -12.59 -23.12
C GLU A 34 -2.65 -11.14 -22.62
N VAL A 35 -2.07 -10.92 -21.43
CA VAL A 35 -1.88 -9.59 -20.87
C VAL A 35 -0.89 -8.78 -21.70
N VAL A 36 0.21 -9.42 -22.15
CA VAL A 36 1.18 -8.81 -23.07
C VAL A 36 0.50 -8.37 -24.36
N GLN A 37 -0.28 -9.27 -25.00
CA GLN A 37 -1.00 -8.98 -26.24
C GLN A 37 -2.05 -7.86 -26.05
N GLY A 38 -2.65 -7.76 -24.87
CA GLY A 38 -3.54 -6.65 -24.52
C GLY A 38 -2.82 -5.30 -24.66
N LEU A 39 -1.65 -5.15 -24.07
CA LEU A 39 -0.87 -3.90 -24.12
C LEU A 39 -0.21 -3.66 -25.50
N VAL A 40 0.10 -4.72 -26.26
CA VAL A 40 0.56 -4.56 -27.65
C VAL A 40 -0.49 -3.84 -28.51
N LYS A 41 -1.78 -4.15 -28.33
CA LYS A 41 -2.86 -3.42 -28.98
C LYS A 41 -2.95 -1.95 -28.55
N GLU A 42 -2.37 -1.63 -27.40
CA GLU A 42 -2.29 -0.29 -26.82
C GLU A 42 -0.91 0.37 -27.06
N GLN A 43 -0.18 -0.04 -28.11
CA GLN A 43 1.09 0.52 -28.59
C GLN A 43 2.34 0.15 -27.75
N ALA A 44 2.27 -0.81 -26.85
CA ALA A 44 3.47 -1.37 -26.22
C ALA A 44 4.19 -2.37 -27.16
N THR A 45 5.48 -2.55 -26.98
CA THR A 45 6.27 -3.60 -27.62
C THR A 45 6.26 -4.85 -26.75
N GLY A 46 5.58 -5.90 -27.17
CA GLY A 46 5.49 -7.17 -26.43
C GLY A 46 6.77 -8.01 -26.54
N SER A 47 7.01 -8.86 -25.54
CA SER A 47 8.12 -9.80 -25.51
C SER A 47 7.67 -11.19 -25.11
N SER A 48 8.33 -12.21 -25.64
CA SER A 48 8.00 -13.62 -25.41
C SER A 48 8.86 -14.31 -24.34
N SER A 49 9.99 -13.69 -23.97
CA SER A 49 10.90 -14.16 -22.91
C SER A 49 11.66 -12.98 -22.32
N LEU A 50 12.35 -13.19 -21.19
CA LEU A 50 13.21 -12.16 -20.60
C LEU A 50 14.39 -11.79 -21.52
N ALA A 51 14.98 -12.77 -22.21
CA ALA A 51 16.03 -12.50 -23.20
C ALA A 51 15.50 -11.65 -24.38
N ASP A 52 14.35 -12.00 -24.93
CA ASP A 52 13.68 -11.22 -25.99
C ASP A 52 13.32 -9.80 -25.49
N PHE A 53 12.82 -9.69 -24.25
CA PHE A 53 12.51 -8.41 -23.59
C PHE A 53 13.74 -7.50 -23.51
N VAL A 54 14.85 -8.01 -22.99
CA VAL A 54 16.09 -7.22 -22.84
C VAL A 54 16.66 -6.84 -24.20
N SER A 55 16.59 -7.72 -25.20
CA SER A 55 17.08 -7.46 -26.56
C SER A 55 16.36 -6.29 -27.28
N LYS A 56 15.12 -6.03 -26.90
CA LYS A 56 14.28 -4.94 -27.46
C LYS A 56 14.51 -3.58 -26.79
N LEU A 57 15.29 -3.54 -25.71
CA LEU A 57 15.59 -2.31 -24.98
C LEU A 57 16.86 -1.64 -25.50
N SER A 58 16.80 -0.33 -25.67
CA SER A 58 17.94 0.52 -26.04
C SER A 58 18.88 0.74 -24.85
N ARG A 59 20.18 0.64 -25.07
CA ARG A 59 21.21 0.86 -24.06
C ARG A 59 21.48 2.36 -23.81
N PRO A 60 21.79 2.74 -22.56
CA PRO A 60 21.72 1.95 -21.33
C PRO A 60 20.26 1.72 -20.97
N ARG A 61 19.92 0.46 -20.67
CA ARG A 61 18.55 0.00 -20.46
C ARG A 61 17.98 0.47 -19.13
N ALA A 62 16.65 0.64 -19.09
CA ALA A 62 15.92 0.84 -17.86
C ALA A 62 14.76 -0.18 -17.79
N LEU A 63 14.71 -0.96 -16.71
CA LEU A 63 13.77 -2.05 -16.51
C LEU A 63 13.04 -1.85 -15.17
N TRP A 64 11.73 -1.93 -15.18
CA TRP A 64 10.89 -1.80 -13.98
C TRP A 64 10.21 -3.12 -13.67
N LEU A 65 10.40 -3.62 -12.45
CA LEU A 65 9.77 -4.82 -11.93
C LEU A 65 8.52 -4.45 -11.13
N MET A 66 7.37 -5.00 -11.53
CA MET A 66 6.09 -4.92 -10.82
C MET A 66 5.60 -6.32 -10.45
N VAL A 67 6.49 -7.10 -9.83
CA VAL A 67 6.23 -8.47 -9.39
C VAL A 67 6.07 -8.51 -7.86
N PRO A 68 5.37 -9.52 -7.30
CA PRO A 68 5.34 -9.70 -5.86
C PRO A 68 6.74 -9.88 -5.27
N ALA A 69 6.99 -9.33 -4.08
CA ALA A 69 8.31 -9.32 -3.42
C ALA A 69 9.00 -10.70 -3.38
N ALA A 70 8.23 -11.77 -3.20
CA ALA A 70 8.73 -13.15 -3.19
C ALA A 70 9.37 -13.62 -4.51
N PHE A 71 9.10 -12.93 -5.62
CA PHE A 71 9.62 -13.31 -6.96
C PHE A 71 10.73 -12.38 -7.46
N VAL A 72 11.06 -11.31 -6.72
CA VAL A 72 12.06 -10.32 -7.18
C VAL A 72 13.44 -10.98 -7.35
N ASP A 73 13.91 -11.74 -6.37
CA ASP A 73 15.25 -12.39 -6.44
C ASP A 73 15.35 -13.38 -7.60
N ALA A 74 14.32 -14.19 -7.83
CA ALA A 74 14.28 -15.12 -8.96
C ALA A 74 14.26 -14.36 -10.30
N THR A 75 13.47 -13.29 -10.39
CA THR A 75 13.42 -12.46 -11.61
C THR A 75 14.77 -11.79 -11.87
N LEU A 76 15.45 -11.30 -10.85
CA LEU A 76 16.79 -10.71 -10.98
C LEU A 76 17.83 -11.75 -11.41
N ALA A 77 17.77 -12.98 -10.88
CA ALA A 77 18.68 -14.07 -11.29
C ALA A 77 18.52 -14.41 -12.78
N ASP A 78 17.29 -14.43 -13.28
CA ASP A 78 17.00 -14.70 -14.70
C ASP A 78 17.37 -13.51 -15.61
N LEU A 79 17.28 -12.27 -15.11
CA LEU A 79 17.57 -11.06 -15.89
C LEU A 79 19.05 -10.73 -15.97
N THR A 80 19.78 -10.86 -14.86
CA THR A 80 21.16 -10.37 -14.72
C THR A 80 22.09 -10.88 -15.82
N PRO A 81 22.00 -12.15 -16.30
CA PRO A 81 22.84 -12.63 -17.41
C PRO A 81 22.68 -11.87 -18.74
N HIS A 82 21.57 -11.13 -18.90
CA HIS A 82 21.25 -10.38 -20.12
C HIS A 82 21.53 -8.88 -19.98
N LEU A 83 21.87 -8.42 -18.76
CA LEU A 83 22.13 -7.01 -18.47
C LEU A 83 23.61 -6.67 -18.60
N GLU A 84 23.88 -5.39 -18.77
CA GLU A 84 25.22 -4.86 -18.93
C GLU A 84 25.46 -3.67 -18.01
N LYS A 85 26.72 -3.26 -17.93
CA LYS A 85 27.10 -2.05 -17.20
C LYS A 85 26.25 -0.85 -17.63
N ASP A 86 25.90 -0.03 -16.66
CA ASP A 86 25.08 1.19 -16.80
C ASP A 86 23.58 0.93 -17.04
N ASP A 87 23.12 -0.33 -17.15
CA ASP A 87 21.72 -0.66 -17.12
C ASP A 87 21.14 -0.36 -15.72
N VAL A 88 19.84 -0.02 -15.64
CA VAL A 88 19.12 0.23 -14.39
C VAL A 88 17.99 -0.76 -14.23
N VAL A 89 17.96 -1.44 -13.09
CA VAL A 89 16.80 -2.20 -12.63
C VAL A 89 16.08 -1.44 -11.55
N ILE A 90 14.77 -1.31 -11.67
CA ILE A 90 13.88 -0.64 -10.73
C ILE A 90 12.96 -1.69 -10.12
N ASP A 91 12.98 -1.85 -8.80
CA ASP A 91 11.95 -2.59 -8.06
C ASP A 91 10.85 -1.63 -7.62
N GLY A 92 9.67 -1.77 -8.21
CA GLY A 92 8.49 -0.95 -7.89
C GLY A 92 7.41 -1.71 -7.14
N GLY A 93 7.73 -2.91 -6.64
CA GLY A 93 6.86 -3.71 -5.81
C GLY A 93 6.77 -3.23 -4.36
N ASN A 94 6.20 -4.05 -3.50
CA ASN A 94 6.25 -3.85 -2.05
C ASN A 94 7.36 -4.74 -1.47
N SER A 95 8.61 -4.37 -1.70
CA SER A 95 9.78 -5.12 -1.24
C SER A 95 10.27 -4.62 0.12
N TYR A 96 10.98 -5.50 0.82
CA TYR A 96 11.61 -5.17 2.09
C TYR A 96 12.91 -4.41 1.84
N TYR A 97 13.04 -3.22 2.39
CA TYR A 97 14.16 -2.32 2.12
C TYR A 97 15.55 -2.93 2.40
N ILE A 98 15.68 -3.86 3.33
CA ILE A 98 16.95 -4.56 3.61
C ILE A 98 17.35 -5.45 2.43
N ASP A 99 16.38 -6.09 1.76
CA ASP A 99 16.65 -6.85 0.53
C ASP A 99 17.12 -5.95 -0.60
N ASP A 100 16.57 -4.73 -0.71
CA ASP A 100 16.99 -3.77 -1.72
C ASP A 100 18.44 -3.34 -1.55
N ILE A 101 18.86 -3.12 -0.29
CA ILE A 101 20.27 -2.81 0.04
C ILE A 101 21.19 -3.96 -0.41
N ARG A 102 20.80 -5.21 -0.17
CA ARG A 102 21.53 -6.40 -0.60
C ARG A 102 21.61 -6.50 -2.13
N ARG A 103 20.46 -6.40 -2.81
CA ARG A 103 20.32 -6.46 -4.27
C ARG A 103 21.15 -5.40 -4.96
N ALA A 104 21.09 -4.16 -4.46
CA ALA A 104 21.88 -3.05 -4.98
C ALA A 104 23.39 -3.33 -4.90
N LYS A 105 23.89 -3.87 -3.77
CA LYS A 105 25.30 -4.25 -3.61
C LYS A 105 25.71 -5.39 -4.55
N GLU A 106 24.83 -6.33 -4.80
CA GLU A 106 25.10 -7.46 -5.70
C GLU A 106 25.19 -7.02 -7.15
N LEU A 107 24.22 -6.25 -7.64
CA LEU A 107 24.18 -5.75 -9.02
C LEU A 107 25.29 -4.74 -9.32
N ALA A 108 25.68 -3.95 -8.34
CA ALA A 108 26.80 -3.00 -8.47
C ALA A 108 28.12 -3.68 -8.83
N LYS A 109 28.35 -4.96 -8.49
CA LYS A 109 29.55 -5.73 -8.88
C LYS A 109 29.68 -5.87 -10.41
N SER A 110 28.55 -5.85 -11.11
CA SER A 110 28.47 -5.88 -12.58
C SER A 110 28.26 -4.49 -13.19
N GLY A 111 28.32 -3.44 -12.38
CA GLY A 111 28.10 -2.06 -12.83
C GLY A 111 26.64 -1.73 -13.18
N ILE A 112 25.70 -2.56 -12.72
CA ILE A 112 24.26 -2.37 -12.91
C ILE A 112 23.70 -1.57 -11.73
N TYR A 113 22.89 -0.55 -12.02
CA TYR A 113 22.22 0.25 -11.00
C TYR A 113 20.93 -0.47 -10.56
N TYR A 114 20.67 -0.43 -9.26
CA TYR A 114 19.40 -0.86 -8.68
C TYR A 114 18.73 0.33 -8.00
N LEU A 115 17.45 0.53 -8.28
CA LEU A 115 16.60 1.53 -7.62
C LEU A 115 15.40 0.80 -6.98
N ASP A 116 15.04 1.20 -5.79
CA ASP A 116 13.81 0.80 -5.11
C ASP A 116 12.81 1.95 -5.16
N VAL A 117 11.59 1.68 -5.63
CA VAL A 117 10.59 2.72 -5.84
C VAL A 117 9.28 2.34 -5.17
N GLY A 118 9.12 2.82 -3.95
CA GLY A 118 7.84 2.73 -3.26
C GLY A 118 6.77 3.52 -4.01
N THR A 119 5.70 2.82 -4.42
CA THR A 119 4.65 3.38 -5.25
C THR A 119 3.33 3.40 -4.50
N SER A 120 2.71 4.58 -4.37
CA SER A 120 1.37 4.77 -3.79
C SER A 120 0.41 5.36 -4.82
N GLY A 121 -0.83 4.87 -4.86
CA GLY A 121 -1.86 5.26 -5.83
C GLY A 121 -2.73 4.08 -6.28
N GLY A 122 -2.24 2.87 -6.14
CA GLY A 122 -2.98 1.64 -6.43
C GLY A 122 -3.58 1.60 -7.83
N VAL A 123 -4.81 1.13 -7.94
CA VAL A 123 -5.52 1.02 -9.22
C VAL A 123 -5.90 2.39 -9.83
N TRP A 124 -5.93 3.43 -9.02
CA TRP A 124 -6.29 4.79 -9.43
C TRP A 124 -5.13 5.58 -10.03
N GLY A 125 -3.92 5.02 -10.00
CA GLY A 125 -2.71 5.69 -10.48
C GLY A 125 -2.71 6.00 -11.97
N LEU A 126 -3.50 5.30 -12.80
CA LEU A 126 -3.63 5.63 -14.23
C LEU A 126 -4.14 7.06 -14.42
N GLU A 127 -5.14 7.46 -13.66
CA GLU A 127 -5.80 8.76 -13.77
C GLU A 127 -5.15 9.80 -12.86
N ARG A 128 -4.91 9.44 -11.61
CA ARG A 128 -4.43 10.36 -10.57
C ARG A 128 -2.90 10.52 -10.54
N GLY A 129 -2.15 9.62 -11.16
CA GLY A 129 -0.70 9.50 -10.99
C GLY A 129 -0.32 8.70 -9.76
N TYR A 130 0.97 8.40 -9.66
CA TYR A 130 1.56 7.61 -8.57
C TYR A 130 2.49 8.48 -7.73
N CYS A 131 2.28 8.52 -6.42
CA CYS A 131 3.27 9.08 -5.50
C CYS A 131 4.45 8.12 -5.43
N LEU A 132 5.67 8.61 -5.74
CA LEU A 132 6.86 7.79 -5.86
C LEU A 132 7.92 8.19 -4.83
N MET A 133 8.36 7.22 -4.03
CA MET A 133 9.44 7.33 -3.07
C MET A 133 10.63 6.52 -3.58
N ILE A 134 11.71 7.17 -3.99
CA ILE A 134 12.77 6.58 -4.81
C ILE A 134 14.05 6.45 -4.00
N GLY A 135 14.59 5.24 -3.88
CA GLY A 135 15.90 4.96 -3.33
C GLY A 135 16.89 4.54 -4.39
N GLY A 136 18.18 4.81 -4.16
CA GLY A 136 19.27 4.39 -5.00
C GLY A 136 20.16 5.51 -5.52
N SER A 137 21.07 5.16 -6.41
CA SER A 137 22.10 6.07 -6.93
C SER A 137 21.52 7.33 -7.59
N LYS A 138 21.91 8.50 -7.10
CA LYS A 138 21.44 9.80 -7.59
C LYS A 138 21.61 9.98 -9.12
N PRO A 139 22.73 9.60 -9.76
CA PRO A 139 22.86 9.69 -11.22
C PRO A 139 21.83 8.85 -11.98
N ALA A 140 21.54 7.63 -11.49
CA ALA A 140 20.53 6.77 -12.11
C ALA A 140 19.12 7.36 -11.94
N VAL A 141 18.79 7.90 -10.76
CA VAL A 141 17.52 8.58 -10.50
C VAL A 141 17.36 9.80 -11.42
N GLN A 142 18.38 10.63 -11.53
CA GLN A 142 18.34 11.81 -12.41
C GLN A 142 18.16 11.45 -13.88
N ARG A 143 18.78 10.37 -14.34
CA ARG A 143 18.62 9.88 -15.72
C ARG A 143 17.16 9.49 -16.02
N LEU A 144 16.46 8.97 -15.04
CA LEU A 144 15.09 8.49 -15.16
C LEU A 144 14.02 9.50 -14.73
N ASP A 145 14.42 10.74 -14.43
CA ASP A 145 13.49 11.81 -14.04
C ASP A 145 12.29 11.98 -15.00
N PRO A 146 12.44 11.90 -16.34
CA PRO A 146 11.30 11.98 -17.26
C PRO A 146 10.28 10.83 -17.08
N ILE A 147 10.71 9.64 -16.66
CA ILE A 147 9.83 8.50 -16.35
C ILE A 147 9.08 8.78 -15.05
N PHE A 148 9.79 9.17 -13.98
CA PHE A 148 9.19 9.46 -12.69
C PHE A 148 8.20 10.63 -12.77
N SER A 149 8.56 11.72 -13.45
CA SER A 149 7.67 12.86 -13.63
C SER A 149 6.39 12.52 -14.42
N THR A 150 6.47 11.63 -15.41
CA THR A 150 5.31 11.18 -16.15
C THR A 150 4.39 10.29 -15.32
N LEU A 151 4.96 9.41 -14.49
CA LEU A 151 4.19 8.54 -13.60
C LEU A 151 3.56 9.31 -12.43
N ALA A 152 4.21 10.35 -11.96
CA ALA A 152 3.76 11.14 -10.83
C ALA A 152 2.49 11.96 -11.12
N PRO A 153 1.73 12.38 -10.08
CA PRO A 153 0.50 13.16 -10.23
C PRO A 153 0.75 14.60 -10.74
N GLY A 154 2.00 15.10 -10.65
CA GLY A 154 2.27 16.52 -10.77
C GLY A 154 1.79 17.28 -9.53
N ARG A 155 1.71 18.59 -9.60
CA ARG A 155 1.22 19.43 -8.48
C ARG A 155 -0.23 19.14 -8.11
N GLY A 156 -1.01 18.62 -9.05
CA GLY A 156 -2.43 18.31 -8.82
C GLY A 156 -3.22 19.54 -8.35
N ASN A 157 -4.21 19.29 -7.48
CA ASN A 157 -5.05 20.33 -6.88
C ASN A 157 -4.61 20.69 -5.44
N ALA A 158 -3.45 20.20 -4.98
CA ALA A 158 -2.97 20.53 -3.65
C ALA A 158 -2.43 21.97 -3.63
N GLU A 159 -2.92 22.77 -2.70
CA GLU A 159 -2.39 24.11 -2.49
C GLU A 159 -0.91 24.04 -2.05
N PRO A 160 -0.08 25.03 -2.43
CA PRO A 160 1.30 25.10 -1.97
C PRO A 160 1.38 25.08 -0.44
N THR A 161 2.28 24.27 0.12
CA THR A 161 2.49 24.24 1.57
C THR A 161 2.99 25.61 2.07
N PRO A 162 2.30 26.26 3.01
CA PRO A 162 2.73 27.54 3.55
C PRO A 162 4.18 27.47 4.08
N GLY A 163 5.00 28.44 3.69
CA GLY A 163 6.41 28.51 4.10
C GLY A 163 7.38 27.66 3.26
N ARG A 164 6.90 26.78 2.39
CA ARG A 164 7.74 26.05 1.45
C ARG A 164 8.12 26.96 0.27
N LYS A 165 9.41 26.99 -0.07
CA LYS A 165 9.85 27.75 -1.26
C LYS A 165 9.48 26.98 -2.54
N PRO A 166 8.76 27.58 -3.49
CA PRO A 166 8.38 26.93 -4.74
C PRO A 166 9.60 26.47 -5.55
N GLY A 167 9.48 25.32 -6.22
CA GLY A 167 10.52 24.82 -7.13
C GLY A 167 11.73 24.19 -6.45
N GLN A 168 11.69 23.92 -5.16
CA GLN A 168 12.74 23.18 -4.46
C GLN A 168 12.55 21.66 -4.60
N GLY A 169 13.04 21.08 -5.70
CA GLY A 169 13.01 19.64 -5.96
C GLY A 169 11.67 19.16 -6.52
N THR A 170 11.47 17.84 -6.47
CA THR A 170 10.38 17.12 -7.15
C THR A 170 9.20 16.75 -6.25
N ALA A 171 9.32 16.96 -4.94
CA ALA A 171 8.31 16.56 -3.96
C ALA A 171 6.91 17.18 -4.21
N GLU A 172 6.87 18.44 -4.68
CA GLU A 172 5.60 19.11 -5.05
C GLU A 172 4.91 18.48 -6.27
N ASN A 173 5.66 17.69 -7.05
CA ASN A 173 5.14 16.95 -8.19
C ASN A 173 4.75 15.51 -7.83
N GLY A 174 4.88 15.11 -6.54
CA GLY A 174 4.47 13.81 -6.04
C GLY A 174 5.52 12.71 -6.20
N TYR A 175 6.81 13.04 -6.41
CA TYR A 175 7.89 12.08 -6.36
C TYR A 175 9.14 12.67 -5.70
N LEU A 176 9.94 11.80 -5.05
CA LEU A 176 11.11 12.25 -4.29
C LEU A 176 12.21 11.17 -4.31
N HIS A 177 13.46 11.60 -4.53
CA HIS A 177 14.64 10.81 -4.22
C HIS A 177 14.88 10.85 -2.71
N CYS A 178 14.64 9.71 -2.03
CA CYS A 178 14.66 9.58 -0.57
C CYS A 178 16.05 9.22 -0.01
N GLY A 179 17.01 8.92 -0.87
CA GLY A 179 18.36 8.53 -0.45
C GLY A 179 18.90 7.33 -1.23
N GLU A 180 19.92 6.68 -0.67
CA GLU A 180 20.54 5.49 -1.26
C GLU A 180 19.55 4.30 -1.31
N ALA A 181 20.00 3.18 -1.90
CA ALA A 181 19.20 1.97 -2.06
C ALA A 181 18.57 1.50 -0.74
N GLY A 182 17.29 1.18 -0.78
CA GLY A 182 16.42 0.89 0.38
C GLY A 182 15.64 2.10 0.87
N GLY A 183 16.10 3.34 0.59
CA GLY A 183 15.46 4.56 1.09
C GLY A 183 14.03 4.78 0.58
N GLY A 184 13.74 4.37 -0.65
CA GLY A 184 12.40 4.46 -1.24
C GLY A 184 11.41 3.52 -0.55
N HIS A 185 11.73 2.24 -0.46
CA HIS A 185 10.87 1.25 0.20
C HIS A 185 10.82 1.45 1.72
N PHE A 186 11.88 1.99 2.36
CA PHE A 186 11.80 2.37 3.78
C PHE A 186 10.72 3.45 4.00
N VAL A 187 10.75 4.53 3.23
CA VAL A 187 9.72 5.58 3.33
C VAL A 187 8.35 5.03 2.99
N LYS A 188 8.26 4.11 1.99
CA LYS A 188 6.99 3.49 1.59
C LYS A 188 6.41 2.58 2.67
N MET A 189 7.22 1.76 3.36
CA MET A 189 6.69 0.90 4.42
C MET A 189 6.15 1.71 5.61
N VAL A 190 6.83 2.82 5.97
CA VAL A 190 6.33 3.74 7.01
C VAL A 190 5.03 4.41 6.57
N HIS A 191 4.92 4.85 5.31
CA HIS A 191 3.67 5.33 4.73
C HIS A 191 2.55 4.30 4.91
N ASN A 192 2.79 3.03 4.62
CA ASN A 192 1.79 1.97 4.80
C ASN A 192 1.47 1.70 6.27
N GLY A 193 2.43 1.80 7.17
CA GLY A 193 2.18 1.77 8.61
C GLY A 193 1.20 2.86 9.05
N ILE A 194 1.41 4.10 8.59
CA ILE A 194 0.50 5.22 8.84
C ILE A 194 -0.88 4.95 8.23
N GLU A 195 -0.94 4.41 7.01
CA GLU A 195 -2.19 4.01 6.36
C GLU A 195 -2.98 3.01 7.21
N TYR A 196 -2.32 1.99 7.79
CA TYR A 196 -2.96 1.03 8.70
C TYR A 196 -3.58 1.74 9.92
N GLY A 197 -2.84 2.66 10.55
CA GLY A 197 -3.33 3.44 11.69
C GLY A 197 -4.56 4.28 11.34
N LEU A 198 -4.53 4.99 10.20
CA LEU A 198 -5.66 5.79 9.73
C LEU A 198 -6.89 4.94 9.43
N MET A 199 -6.70 3.79 8.75
CA MET A 199 -7.79 2.86 8.46
C MET A 199 -8.42 2.30 9.74
N ALA A 200 -7.61 1.91 10.74
CA ALA A 200 -8.08 1.43 12.02
C ALA A 200 -8.90 2.52 12.76
N ALA A 201 -8.41 3.76 12.80
CA ALA A 201 -9.10 4.87 13.46
C ALA A 201 -10.48 5.16 12.82
N TYR A 202 -10.57 5.16 11.47
CA TYR A 202 -11.88 5.30 10.81
C TYR A 202 -12.80 4.11 11.10
N ALA A 203 -12.28 2.88 11.07
CA ALA A 203 -13.07 1.68 11.33
C ALA A 203 -13.63 1.68 12.75
N GLU A 204 -12.81 1.96 13.76
CA GLU A 204 -13.23 2.05 15.16
C GLU A 204 -14.26 3.16 15.39
N GLY A 205 -14.01 4.36 14.85
CA GLY A 205 -14.94 5.48 14.97
C GLY A 205 -16.29 5.20 14.34
N LEU A 206 -16.32 4.66 13.13
CA LEU A 206 -17.56 4.28 12.44
C LEU A 206 -18.26 3.11 13.13
N ASN A 207 -17.52 2.18 13.73
CA ASN A 207 -18.07 1.08 14.52
C ASN A 207 -18.78 1.62 15.80
N ILE A 208 -18.24 2.63 16.47
CA ILE A 208 -18.92 3.32 17.58
C ILE A 208 -20.27 3.87 17.10
N LEU A 209 -20.30 4.56 15.98
CA LEU A 209 -21.53 5.12 15.42
C LEU A 209 -22.54 4.04 15.02
N SER A 210 -22.09 2.91 14.50
CA SER A 210 -22.96 1.77 14.15
C SER A 210 -23.62 1.14 15.37
N HIS A 211 -23.01 1.27 16.55
CA HIS A 211 -23.54 0.78 17.83
C HIS A 211 -24.30 1.84 18.64
N ALA A 212 -24.43 3.06 18.12
CA ALA A 212 -25.08 4.17 18.85
C ALA A 212 -26.57 3.96 19.14
N ASN A 213 -27.17 2.88 18.64
CA ASN A 213 -28.55 2.45 18.91
C ASN A 213 -28.67 1.33 19.95
N VAL A 214 -27.60 1.02 20.65
CA VAL A 214 -27.57 -0.08 21.62
C VAL A 214 -28.60 0.07 22.75
N GLY A 215 -29.05 1.28 23.06
CA GLY A 215 -30.11 1.56 24.01
C GLY A 215 -31.52 1.14 23.57
N LYS A 216 -31.72 0.87 22.26
CA LYS A 216 -32.98 0.30 21.74
C LYS A 216 -33.07 -1.19 21.87
N LYS A 217 -31.94 -1.88 22.16
CA LYS A 217 -31.88 -3.33 22.21
C LYS A 217 -32.16 -3.84 23.63
N SER A 218 -33.08 -4.80 23.75
CA SER A 218 -33.26 -5.51 25.01
C SER A 218 -32.00 -6.33 25.32
N ARG A 219 -31.49 -6.18 26.55
CA ARG A 219 -30.33 -6.93 27.04
C ARG A 219 -30.72 -7.76 28.25
N SER A 220 -30.33 -9.04 28.30
CA SER A 220 -30.41 -9.81 29.53
C SER A 220 -29.37 -9.26 30.53
N VAL A 221 -29.80 -9.02 31.76
CA VAL A 221 -28.93 -8.64 32.87
C VAL A 221 -28.68 -9.89 33.72
N ASP A 222 -27.43 -10.26 33.87
CA ASP A 222 -26.98 -11.39 34.68
C ASP A 222 -25.62 -11.10 35.30
N ALA A 223 -25.05 -12.03 36.03
CA ALA A 223 -23.76 -11.91 36.68
C ALA A 223 -22.58 -11.67 35.68
N GLU A 224 -22.77 -12.00 34.41
CA GLU A 224 -21.76 -11.90 33.35
C GLU A 224 -21.86 -10.64 32.52
N THR A 225 -22.89 -9.79 32.75
CA THR A 225 -23.18 -8.62 31.92
C THR A 225 -23.22 -7.35 32.74
N THR A 226 -22.43 -6.37 32.32
CA THR A 226 -22.59 -5.01 32.82
C THR A 226 -23.83 -4.39 32.21
N PRO A 227 -24.82 -3.90 33.01
CA PRO A 227 -25.98 -3.22 32.47
C PRO A 227 -25.59 -1.90 31.80
N LEU A 228 -26.26 -1.57 30.69
CA LEU A 228 -26.15 -0.26 30.09
C LEU A 228 -26.83 0.77 31.00
N ARG A 229 -26.07 1.74 31.50
CA ARG A 229 -26.61 2.86 32.22
C ARG A 229 -27.19 3.85 31.21
N GLU A 230 -28.32 4.45 31.54
CA GLU A 230 -28.95 5.54 30.76
C GLU A 230 -29.10 5.18 29.27
N PRO A 231 -29.86 4.08 28.96
CA PRO A 231 -30.01 3.60 27.57
C PRO A 231 -30.64 4.63 26.64
N GLU A 232 -31.31 5.64 27.17
CA GLU A 232 -31.85 6.77 26.43
C GLU A 232 -30.79 7.62 25.72
N HIS A 233 -29.53 7.58 26.17
CA HIS A 233 -28.44 8.30 25.55
C HIS A 233 -27.85 7.56 24.31
N TYR A 234 -28.28 6.33 24.02
CA TYR A 234 -27.77 5.46 22.97
C TYR A 234 -28.89 4.97 22.05
N GLN A 235 -29.67 5.88 21.49
CA GLN A 235 -30.82 5.57 20.64
C GLN A 235 -30.72 6.14 19.22
N TYR A 236 -29.52 6.36 18.72
CA TYR A 236 -29.29 6.98 17.42
C TYR A 236 -29.11 5.92 16.33
N ASP A 237 -29.88 6.04 15.25
CA ASP A 237 -29.70 5.27 14.03
C ASP A 237 -29.04 6.19 12.99
N PHE A 238 -27.73 6.18 12.95
CA PHE A 238 -26.97 7.00 12.02
C PHE A 238 -26.88 6.35 10.63
N ASN A 239 -27.08 7.15 9.58
CA ASN A 239 -26.68 6.78 8.24
C ASN A 239 -25.18 7.02 8.08
N LEU A 240 -24.36 5.96 8.12
CA LEU A 240 -22.91 6.10 8.08
C LEU A 240 -22.41 6.61 6.72
N ALA A 241 -23.13 6.34 5.62
CA ALA A 241 -22.80 6.89 4.31
C ALA A 241 -22.92 8.43 4.32
N ASP A 242 -23.99 8.97 4.92
CA ASP A 242 -24.18 10.42 5.01
C ASP A 242 -23.19 11.06 5.99
N VAL A 243 -22.87 10.39 7.10
CA VAL A 243 -21.85 10.86 8.06
C VAL A 243 -20.48 10.95 7.39
N THR A 244 -20.06 9.91 6.67
CA THR A 244 -18.78 9.93 5.94
C THR A 244 -18.79 10.96 4.82
N GLU A 245 -19.91 11.15 4.13
CA GLU A 245 -20.05 12.18 3.08
C GLU A 245 -19.88 13.59 3.66
N VAL A 246 -20.48 13.89 4.80
CA VAL A 246 -20.33 15.22 5.43
C VAL A 246 -18.90 15.45 5.91
N TRP A 247 -18.25 14.41 6.46
CA TRP A 247 -16.87 14.54 6.95
C TRP A 247 -15.87 14.78 5.82
N ARG A 248 -16.03 14.11 4.68
CA ARG A 248 -15.13 14.31 3.54
C ARG A 248 -15.25 15.69 2.88
N ARG A 249 -16.32 16.45 3.16
CA ARG A 249 -16.60 17.78 2.57
C ARG A 249 -15.91 18.94 3.26
N GLY A 250 -15.00 18.71 4.21
CA GLY A 250 -14.25 19.80 4.81
C GLY A 250 -13.98 19.65 6.30
N SER A 251 -14.22 18.47 6.88
CA SER A 251 -13.80 18.22 8.25
C SER A 251 -12.28 18.01 8.34
N VAL A 252 -11.72 18.18 9.53
CA VAL A 252 -10.27 17.98 9.78
C VAL A 252 -9.82 16.55 9.54
N VAL A 253 -10.73 15.56 9.53
CA VAL A 253 -10.44 14.16 9.21
C VAL A 253 -10.61 13.82 7.72
N ALA A 254 -10.83 14.81 6.86
CA ALA A 254 -10.94 14.58 5.43
C ALA A 254 -9.63 14.01 4.87
N SER A 255 -9.73 12.97 4.07
CA SER A 255 -8.60 12.31 3.41
C SER A 255 -9.08 11.48 2.22
N TRP A 256 -8.17 11.06 1.36
CA TRP A 256 -8.53 10.11 0.30
C TRP A 256 -9.02 8.76 0.85
N LEU A 257 -8.49 8.28 1.98
CA LEU A 257 -9.03 7.08 2.64
C LEU A 257 -10.49 7.27 3.07
N LEU A 258 -10.86 8.45 3.56
CA LEU A 258 -12.25 8.76 3.88
C LEU A 258 -13.13 8.84 2.63
N ASP A 259 -12.63 9.36 1.50
CA ASP A 259 -13.34 9.33 0.21
C ASP A 259 -13.65 7.90 -0.22
N LEU A 260 -12.68 6.98 -0.07
CA LEU A 260 -12.85 5.56 -0.39
C LEU A 260 -13.83 4.88 0.58
N THR A 261 -13.79 5.24 1.86
CA THR A 261 -14.73 4.75 2.87
C THR A 261 -16.17 5.20 2.55
N ALA A 262 -16.38 6.46 2.23
CA ALA A 262 -17.68 6.98 1.81
C ALA A 262 -18.21 6.27 0.55
N SER A 263 -17.32 6.03 -0.43
CA SER A 263 -17.67 5.27 -1.65
C SER A 263 -18.07 3.82 -1.35
N ALA A 264 -17.42 3.16 -0.39
CA ALA A 264 -17.77 1.79 0.01
C ALA A 264 -19.15 1.76 0.68
N LEU A 265 -19.39 2.63 1.68
CA LEU A 265 -20.65 2.70 2.41
C LEU A 265 -21.84 3.16 1.55
N ALA A 266 -21.60 4.00 0.54
CA ALA A 266 -22.64 4.40 -0.41
C ALA A 266 -23.08 3.24 -1.32
N LYS A 267 -22.17 2.30 -1.64
CA LYS A 267 -22.47 1.12 -2.45
C LYS A 267 -23.11 0.01 -1.64
N GLU A 268 -22.66 -0.20 -0.43
CA GLU A 268 -23.06 -1.29 0.44
C GLU A 268 -23.01 -0.82 1.92
N PRO A 269 -24.09 -0.26 2.46
CA PRO A 269 -24.10 0.35 3.77
C PRO A 269 -23.80 -0.60 4.94
N ASP A 270 -24.13 -1.87 4.81
CA ASP A 270 -23.90 -2.92 5.81
C ASP A 270 -22.62 -3.76 5.58
N LEU A 271 -21.92 -3.51 4.47
CA LEU A 271 -20.70 -4.20 4.07
C LEU A 271 -20.83 -5.76 4.09
N ALA A 272 -22.01 -6.29 3.83
CA ALA A 272 -22.34 -7.71 3.97
C ALA A 272 -21.50 -8.64 3.07
N SER A 273 -20.99 -8.14 1.95
CA SER A 273 -20.10 -8.89 1.05
C SER A 273 -18.68 -9.10 1.61
N PHE A 274 -18.31 -8.43 2.71
CA PHE A 274 -16.99 -8.52 3.33
C PHE A 274 -17.00 -9.38 4.57
N SER A 275 -16.10 -10.35 4.67
CA SER A 275 -16.00 -11.28 5.81
C SER A 275 -15.37 -10.65 7.07
N GLY A 276 -14.78 -9.48 6.98
CA GLY A 276 -14.04 -8.84 8.08
C GLY A 276 -12.62 -9.38 8.30
N SER A 277 -12.13 -10.31 7.46
CA SER A 277 -10.76 -10.82 7.53
C SER A 277 -9.81 -9.87 6.80
N VAL A 278 -8.91 -9.21 7.54
CA VAL A 278 -8.01 -8.18 7.00
C VAL A 278 -6.58 -8.68 6.89
N SER A 279 -6.08 -8.79 5.66
CA SER A 279 -4.70 -9.20 5.39
C SER A 279 -3.69 -8.08 5.66
N ASP A 280 -2.43 -8.47 5.89
CA ASP A 280 -1.27 -7.57 5.82
C ASP A 280 -0.28 -8.10 4.77
N SER A 281 0.43 -7.21 4.09
CA SER A 281 1.40 -7.53 3.05
C SER A 281 2.86 -7.36 3.50
N GLY A 282 3.07 -7.17 4.81
CA GLY A 282 4.39 -7.15 5.45
C GLY A 282 4.84 -5.76 5.90
N GLU A 283 4.44 -4.68 5.22
CA GLU A 283 4.96 -3.33 5.47
C GLU A 283 4.68 -2.84 6.90
N GLY A 284 3.49 -3.15 7.45
CA GLY A 284 3.17 -2.83 8.84
C GLY A 284 4.11 -3.54 9.84
N ARG A 285 4.48 -4.81 9.54
CA ARG A 285 5.45 -5.57 10.33
C ARG A 285 6.84 -4.94 10.26
N TRP A 286 7.31 -4.65 9.06
CA TRP A 286 8.64 -4.05 8.84
C TRP A 286 8.75 -2.67 9.48
N THR A 287 7.67 -1.86 9.42
CA THR A 287 7.61 -0.55 10.09
C THR A 287 7.79 -0.68 11.60
N ILE A 288 7.11 -1.65 12.24
CA ILE A 288 7.21 -1.87 13.68
C ILE A 288 8.61 -2.43 14.03
N THR A 289 9.15 -3.33 13.23
CA THR A 289 10.52 -3.86 13.44
C THR A 289 11.54 -2.73 13.35
N ALA A 290 11.46 -1.88 12.34
CA ALA A 290 12.35 -0.71 12.23
C ALA A 290 12.20 0.24 13.44
N ALA A 291 10.96 0.49 13.88
CA ALA A 291 10.72 1.32 15.06
C ALA A 291 11.33 0.74 16.35
N ILE A 292 11.34 -0.60 16.50
CA ILE A 292 12.01 -1.28 17.62
C ILE A 292 13.52 -1.06 17.53
N ASP A 293 14.12 -1.28 16.37
CA ASP A 293 15.55 -1.11 16.13
C ASP A 293 16.01 0.35 16.34
N GLU A 294 15.17 1.31 15.97
CA GLU A 294 15.40 2.75 16.12
C GLU A 294 15.09 3.27 17.54
N GLY A 295 14.41 2.48 18.38
CA GLY A 295 13.90 2.93 19.68
C GLY A 295 12.73 3.91 19.59
N ALA A 296 12.00 3.93 18.48
CA ALA A 296 10.86 4.81 18.25
C ALA A 296 9.56 4.17 18.75
N PRO A 297 8.75 4.83 19.63
CA PRO A 297 7.49 4.28 20.09
C PRO A 297 6.40 4.37 19.02
N VAL A 298 5.72 3.24 18.74
CA VAL A 298 4.67 3.15 17.71
C VAL A 298 3.40 2.44 18.21
N PRO A 299 2.79 2.87 19.34
CA PRO A 299 1.64 2.17 19.91
C PRO A 299 0.44 2.11 18.97
N VAL A 300 0.14 3.17 18.23
CA VAL A 300 -0.99 3.24 17.29
C VAL A 300 -0.80 2.26 16.13
N LEU A 301 0.37 2.25 15.51
CA LEU A 301 0.65 1.37 14.36
C LEU A 301 0.70 -0.09 14.79
N SER A 302 1.22 -0.38 16.00
CA SER A 302 1.23 -1.73 16.57
C SER A 302 -0.19 -2.24 16.81
N ALA A 303 -1.07 -1.43 17.42
CA ALA A 303 -2.46 -1.80 17.64
C ALA A 303 -3.18 -2.09 16.31
N ALA A 304 -3.00 -1.24 15.31
CA ALA A 304 -3.60 -1.42 13.98
C ALA A 304 -3.13 -2.69 13.27
N LEU A 305 -1.85 -3.08 13.42
CA LEU A 305 -1.34 -4.34 12.88
C LEU A 305 -1.91 -5.55 13.64
N TYR A 306 -1.93 -5.51 14.97
CA TYR A 306 -2.42 -6.63 15.79
C TYR A 306 -3.92 -6.86 15.63
N ASP A 307 -4.70 -5.81 15.39
CA ASP A 307 -6.12 -5.93 15.04
C ASP A 307 -6.31 -6.77 13.75
N ARG A 308 -5.45 -6.57 12.73
CA ARG A 308 -5.47 -7.42 11.52
C ARG A 308 -5.18 -8.89 11.84
N PHE A 309 -4.29 -9.19 12.80
CA PHE A 309 -4.08 -10.57 13.25
C PHE A 309 -5.32 -11.13 13.94
N THR A 310 -5.92 -10.34 14.82
CA THR A 310 -7.15 -10.71 15.53
C THR A 310 -8.29 -10.96 14.54
N SER A 311 -8.45 -10.15 13.50
CA SER A 311 -9.49 -10.31 12.48
C SER A 311 -9.41 -11.63 11.71
N ARG A 312 -8.24 -12.27 11.67
CA ARG A 312 -8.00 -13.57 11.03
C ARG A 312 -8.09 -14.76 11.99
N GLY A 313 -8.42 -14.51 13.25
CA GLY A 313 -8.57 -15.56 14.28
C GLY A 313 -7.25 -15.94 14.99
N GLU A 314 -6.15 -15.23 14.76
CA GLU A 314 -4.86 -15.53 15.41
C GLU A 314 -4.89 -15.33 16.93
N GLY A 315 -5.89 -14.60 17.45
CA GLY A 315 -6.14 -14.42 18.90
C GLY A 315 -6.99 -15.51 19.53
N ASN A 316 -7.50 -16.49 18.80
CA ASN A 316 -8.50 -17.44 19.29
C ASN A 316 -8.04 -18.27 20.50
N PHE A 317 -6.78 -18.72 20.51
CA PHE A 317 -6.24 -19.47 21.68
C PHE A 317 -6.22 -18.59 22.93
N ALA A 318 -5.73 -17.35 22.82
CA ALA A 318 -5.69 -16.42 23.95
C ALA A 318 -7.10 -16.15 24.50
N HIS A 319 -8.10 -15.95 23.64
CA HIS A 319 -9.47 -15.73 24.05
C HIS A 319 -10.07 -16.96 24.76
N LYS A 320 -9.80 -18.18 24.25
CA LYS A 320 -10.21 -19.42 24.92
C LYS A 320 -9.55 -19.57 26.30
N LEU A 321 -8.27 -19.22 26.40
CA LEU A 321 -7.55 -19.29 27.68
C LEU A 321 -8.11 -18.28 28.71
N LEU A 322 -8.43 -17.05 28.27
CA LEU A 322 -9.08 -16.05 29.11
C LEU A 322 -10.43 -16.56 29.63
N SER A 323 -11.23 -17.17 28.78
CA SER A 323 -12.51 -17.76 29.18
C SER A 323 -12.33 -18.91 30.16
N ALA A 324 -11.39 -19.81 29.91
CA ALA A 324 -11.05 -20.91 30.81
C ALA A 324 -10.59 -20.41 32.19
N MET A 325 -9.71 -19.40 32.23
CA MET A 325 -9.27 -18.80 33.50
C MET A 325 -10.44 -18.21 34.29
N ARG A 326 -11.37 -17.51 33.63
CA ARG A 326 -12.58 -16.96 34.29
C ARG A 326 -13.46 -18.08 34.85
N PHE A 327 -13.57 -19.20 34.15
CA PHE A 327 -14.29 -20.36 34.63
C PHE A 327 -13.61 -20.97 35.86
N GLU A 328 -12.32 -21.21 35.83
CA GLU A 328 -11.58 -21.87 36.92
C GLU A 328 -11.57 -21.05 38.20
N PHE A 329 -11.42 -19.72 38.15
CA PHE A 329 -11.36 -18.93 39.38
C PHE A 329 -12.74 -18.47 39.88
N GLY A 330 -13.74 -18.33 39.00
CA GLY A 330 -15.04 -17.75 39.39
C GLY A 330 -16.26 -18.52 38.96
N GLY A 331 -16.11 -19.68 38.30
CA GLY A 331 -17.24 -20.48 37.76
C GLY A 331 -17.99 -19.76 36.62
N HIS A 332 -17.41 -18.73 36.02
CA HIS A 332 -18.05 -17.94 34.94
C HIS A 332 -18.16 -18.75 33.66
N ALA A 333 -19.35 -19.22 33.33
CA ALA A 333 -19.60 -19.99 32.12
C ALA A 333 -19.71 -19.12 30.87
N GLU A 334 -19.16 -19.59 29.74
CA GLU A 334 -19.38 -18.94 28.43
C GLU A 334 -20.88 -18.97 28.05
N ARG A 335 -21.34 -17.83 27.53
CA ARG A 335 -22.66 -17.80 26.90
C ARG A 335 -22.61 -18.56 25.58
N LYS A 336 -23.55 -19.49 25.37
CA LYS A 336 -23.74 -20.09 24.05
C LYS A 336 -24.12 -18.99 23.06
N LYS A 337 -23.40 -18.92 21.96
CA LYS A 337 -23.83 -18.07 20.82
C LYS A 337 -25.18 -18.61 20.37
N GLY A 338 -26.23 -17.81 20.54
CA GLY A 338 -27.54 -18.08 20.00
C GLY A 338 -27.55 -17.98 18.47
#